data_9d4cb645d785af4da1edd3977469ba88
#
_entry.id   9d4cb645d785af4da1edd3977469ba88
#
_cell.length_a   1.000
_cell.length_b   1.000
_cell.length_c   1.000
_cell.angle_alpha   90.00
_cell.angle_beta   90.00
_cell.angle_gamma   90.00
#
_symmetry.space_group_name_H-M   'P 1'
#
loop_
_entity.id
_entity.type
_entity.pdbx_description
1 polymer ?
#
loop_
_entity_poly.entity_id
_entity_poly.type
_entity_poly.pdbx_seq_one_letter_code
_entity_poly.pdbx_strand_id
1 'polypeptide(L)'
;TVLIDNGTGPYFYLPKMESHLEAKLWNDIFIEAQKIFNMNIGTIKATVLIETISAAFEMDEILFELKEHSAGLNCGRWDYIFSFIKKFRKHNNFVLPDRSQVTMGRHFLKSYVQLLIYTCHKRGAHAMGGMAAQIPIKNDEAANFAAMDKVKKDKKREADFGHDGTWIAHPGLAPIALDAFSIMVEENQIDRALDNPNITQGDLLKVPNGDITYMGIRENIKVGIQYIEAWLRGNGCVPLYNLMEDAATAEISRAQLWQWVHNNVI
;
A
#
# COMPACT_ATOMS: atom_id res chain seq x y z
N THR A 1 0.49 14.54 -24.71
CA THR A 1 1.54 15.39 -25.34
C THR A 1 2.08 16.44 -24.36
N VAL A 2 1.26 17.28 -23.72
CA VAL A 2 1.73 18.36 -22.82
C VAL A 2 2.74 17.90 -21.77
N LEU A 3 2.52 16.76 -21.10
CA LEU A 3 3.45 16.22 -20.10
C LEU A 3 4.80 15.82 -20.73
N ILE A 4 4.75 15.29 -21.97
CA ILE A 4 5.97 14.90 -22.70
C ILE A 4 6.72 16.14 -23.14
N ASP A 5 6.02 17.14 -23.67
CA ASP A 5 6.62 18.40 -24.10
C ASP A 5 7.31 19.13 -22.91
N ASN A 6 6.78 18.94 -21.70
CA ASN A 6 7.38 19.43 -20.45
C ASN A 6 8.49 18.53 -19.88
N GLY A 7 8.82 17.40 -20.53
CA GLY A 7 9.82 16.46 -20.04
C GLY A 7 9.43 15.65 -18.80
N THR A 8 8.14 15.62 -18.44
CA THR A 8 7.66 14.96 -17.22
C THR A 8 7.01 13.59 -17.48
N GLY A 9 6.64 13.28 -18.73
CA GLY A 9 6.00 12.00 -19.10
C GLY A 9 4.67 11.71 -18.39
N PRO A 10 3.85 10.79 -18.92
CA PRO A 10 2.67 10.29 -18.22
C PRO A 10 3.05 9.14 -17.29
N TYR A 11 2.77 9.32 -15.98
CA TYR A 11 2.94 8.30 -14.95
C TYR A 11 1.60 7.92 -14.38
N PHE A 12 1.26 6.63 -14.45
CA PHE A 12 0.01 6.08 -13.94
C PHE A 12 0.24 5.36 -12.61
N TYR A 13 -0.83 5.30 -11.82
CA TYR A 13 -0.90 4.50 -10.62
C TYR A 13 -2.06 3.52 -10.76
N LEU A 14 -1.76 2.20 -10.73
CA LEU A 14 -2.75 1.16 -11.00
C LEU A 14 -3.19 0.49 -9.69
N PRO A 15 -4.38 0.89 -9.16
CA PRO A 15 -4.86 0.37 -7.89
C PRO A 15 -5.59 -0.96 -8.04
N LYS A 16 -5.72 -1.67 -6.93
CA LYS A 16 -6.64 -2.81 -6.71
C LYS A 16 -6.49 -3.96 -7.71
N MET A 17 -5.32 -4.11 -8.29
CA MET A 17 -5.00 -5.20 -9.20
C MET A 17 -5.08 -6.54 -8.46
N GLU A 18 -5.73 -7.52 -9.07
CA GLU A 18 -5.86 -8.87 -8.50
C GLU A 18 -5.09 -9.94 -9.31
N SER A 19 -4.67 -9.65 -10.55
CA SER A 19 -4.04 -10.64 -11.44
C SER A 19 -3.10 -9.99 -12.45
N HIS A 20 -2.07 -10.76 -12.88
CA HIS A 20 -1.20 -10.37 -13.98
C HIS A 20 -1.95 -10.19 -15.31
N LEU A 21 -3.12 -10.81 -15.49
CA LEU A 21 -3.96 -10.60 -16.69
C LEU A 21 -4.53 -9.17 -16.75
N GLU A 22 -4.80 -8.56 -15.60
CA GLU A 22 -5.16 -7.14 -15.53
C GLU A 22 -3.95 -6.25 -15.88
N ALA A 23 -2.76 -6.62 -15.41
CA ALA A 23 -1.52 -5.95 -15.80
C ALA A 23 -1.28 -6.03 -17.31
N LYS A 24 -1.51 -7.20 -17.90
CA LYS A 24 -1.46 -7.39 -19.36
C LYS A 24 -2.45 -6.48 -20.09
N LEU A 25 -3.68 -6.38 -19.61
CA LEU A 25 -4.69 -5.48 -20.20
C LEU A 25 -4.22 -4.02 -20.18
N TRP A 26 -3.65 -3.56 -19.07
CA TRP A 26 -3.08 -2.22 -18.97
C TRP A 26 -1.91 -2.03 -19.93
N ASN A 27 -1.03 -3.02 -20.06
CA ASN A 27 0.06 -2.99 -21.02
C ASN A 27 -0.45 -2.85 -22.47
N ASP A 28 -1.47 -3.62 -22.83
CA ASP A 28 -2.08 -3.55 -24.17
C ASP A 28 -2.70 -2.16 -24.42
N ILE A 29 -3.36 -1.57 -23.41
CA ILE A 29 -3.90 -0.20 -23.48
C ILE A 29 -2.79 0.83 -23.65
N PHE A 30 -1.69 0.73 -22.90
CA PHE A 30 -0.55 1.65 -23.01
C PHE A 30 0.13 1.57 -24.39
N ILE A 31 0.31 0.36 -24.92
CA ILE A 31 0.86 0.15 -26.25
C ILE A 31 -0.03 0.83 -27.30
N GLU A 32 -1.34 0.59 -27.25
CA GLU A 32 -2.28 1.17 -28.21
C GLU A 32 -2.36 2.69 -28.11
N ALA A 33 -2.41 3.23 -26.88
CA ALA A 33 -2.38 4.67 -26.68
C ALA A 33 -1.10 5.31 -27.23
N GLN A 34 0.05 4.70 -27.00
CA GLN A 34 1.32 5.21 -27.54
C GLN A 34 1.37 5.21 -29.07
N LYS A 35 0.79 4.18 -29.71
CA LYS A 35 0.66 4.16 -31.18
C LYS A 35 -0.24 5.30 -31.68
N ILE A 36 -1.43 5.46 -31.08
CA ILE A 36 -2.39 6.51 -31.46
C ILE A 36 -1.77 7.91 -31.38
N PHE A 37 -1.00 8.16 -30.32
CA PHE A 37 -0.35 9.45 -30.07
C PHE A 37 1.06 9.59 -30.67
N ASN A 38 1.51 8.59 -31.46
CA ASN A 38 2.83 8.54 -32.05
C ASN A 38 3.97 8.71 -31.04
N MET A 39 3.86 8.01 -29.91
CA MET A 39 4.85 7.97 -28.83
C MET A 39 5.68 6.69 -28.90
N ASN A 40 6.91 6.74 -28.43
CA ASN A 40 7.73 5.55 -28.29
C ASN A 40 7.13 4.60 -27.24
N ILE A 41 7.22 3.29 -27.48
CA ILE A 41 6.85 2.29 -26.47
C ILE A 41 7.70 2.48 -25.22
N GLY A 42 7.06 2.42 -24.04
CA GLY A 42 7.71 2.68 -22.76
C GLY A 42 7.73 4.16 -22.33
N THR A 43 7.16 5.07 -23.12
CA THR A 43 6.97 6.48 -22.73
C THR A 43 5.99 6.59 -21.54
N ILE A 44 4.91 5.83 -21.57
CA ILE A 44 3.98 5.72 -20.45
C ILE A 44 4.62 4.83 -19.36
N LYS A 45 4.61 5.30 -18.13
CA LYS A 45 5.07 4.54 -16.96
C LYS A 45 3.94 4.32 -15.98
N ALA A 46 3.99 3.18 -15.26
CA ALA A 46 2.99 2.85 -14.26
C ALA A 46 3.61 2.17 -13.04
N THR A 47 3.18 2.60 -11.85
CA THR A 47 3.41 1.89 -10.60
C THR A 47 2.17 1.09 -10.25
N VAL A 48 2.33 -0.18 -9.89
CA VAL A 48 1.21 -1.03 -9.48
C VAL A 48 1.12 -1.08 -7.95
N LEU A 49 -0.06 -0.81 -7.41
CA LEU A 49 -0.36 -1.09 -6.02
C LEU A 49 -0.62 -2.59 -5.83
N ILE A 50 0.29 -3.26 -5.13
CA ILE A 50 0.08 -4.62 -4.65
C ILE A 50 -0.68 -4.53 -3.32
N GLU A 51 -1.97 -4.37 -3.43
CA GLU A 51 -2.87 -4.12 -2.30
C GLU A 51 -4.00 -5.16 -2.22
N THR A 52 -3.85 -6.27 -2.94
CA THR A 52 -4.72 -7.43 -2.82
C THR A 52 -3.91 -8.69 -2.54
N ILE A 53 -4.48 -9.61 -1.77
CA ILE A 53 -3.81 -10.88 -1.46
C ILE A 53 -3.53 -11.71 -2.70
N SER A 54 -4.38 -11.65 -3.73
CA SER A 54 -4.17 -12.35 -5.00
C SER A 54 -2.95 -11.81 -5.74
N ALA A 55 -2.82 -10.49 -5.89
CA ALA A 55 -1.68 -9.87 -6.56
C ALA A 55 -0.34 -10.15 -5.84
N ALA A 56 -0.36 -10.35 -4.52
CA ALA A 56 0.84 -10.71 -3.78
C ALA A 56 1.48 -12.03 -4.22
N PHE A 57 0.70 -12.94 -4.80
CA PHE A 57 1.17 -14.20 -5.36
C PHE A 57 1.62 -14.11 -6.82
N GLU A 58 1.37 -12.98 -7.49
CA GLU A 58 1.62 -12.79 -8.93
C GLU A 58 2.51 -11.56 -9.21
N MET A 59 3.32 -11.12 -8.23
CA MET A 59 4.15 -9.90 -8.37
C MET A 59 5.17 -10.01 -9.51
N ASP A 60 5.76 -11.18 -9.69
CA ASP A 60 6.76 -11.45 -10.74
C ASP A 60 6.11 -11.41 -12.13
N GLU A 61 4.95 -12.02 -12.27
CA GLU A 61 4.14 -12.03 -13.49
C GLU A 61 3.61 -10.64 -13.83
N ILE A 62 3.16 -9.88 -12.83
CA ILE A 62 2.71 -8.48 -13.00
C ILE A 62 3.84 -7.62 -13.56
N LEU A 63 5.05 -7.71 -12.98
CA LEU A 63 6.21 -6.97 -13.49
C LEU A 63 6.61 -7.43 -14.90
N PHE A 64 6.48 -8.72 -15.20
CA PHE A 64 6.78 -9.25 -16.52
C PHE A 64 5.83 -8.69 -17.58
N GLU A 65 4.53 -8.68 -17.33
CA GLU A 65 3.53 -8.14 -18.28
C GLU A 65 3.73 -6.63 -18.51
N LEU A 66 4.15 -5.89 -17.50
CA LEU A 66 4.38 -4.44 -17.59
C LEU A 66 5.85 -4.05 -17.85
N LYS A 67 6.73 -4.96 -18.23
CA LYS A 67 8.18 -4.72 -18.29
C LYS A 67 8.61 -3.47 -19.06
N GLU A 68 7.90 -3.07 -20.11
CA GLU A 68 8.19 -1.87 -20.90
C GLU A 68 7.70 -0.58 -20.21
N HIS A 69 6.73 -0.70 -19.32
CA HIS A 69 6.00 0.42 -18.72
C HIS A 69 6.15 0.50 -17.19
N SER A 70 6.73 -0.51 -16.54
CA SER A 70 6.82 -0.54 -15.09
C SER A 70 7.72 0.58 -14.54
N ALA A 71 7.20 1.32 -13.55
CA ALA A 71 7.96 2.17 -12.67
C ALA A 71 8.14 1.53 -11.28
N GLY A 72 7.56 0.35 -11.05
CA GLY A 72 7.71 -0.42 -9.82
C GLY A 72 6.39 -0.89 -9.21
N LEU A 73 6.51 -1.47 -8.03
CA LEU A 73 5.38 -1.89 -7.20
C LEU A 73 5.32 -1.07 -5.91
N ASN A 74 4.11 -0.88 -5.39
CA ASN A 74 3.89 -0.16 -4.14
C ASN A 74 3.16 -1.03 -3.13
N CYS A 75 3.55 -0.93 -1.85
CA CYS A 75 2.87 -1.59 -0.75
C CYS A 75 1.59 -0.86 -0.35
N GLY A 76 0.48 -1.59 -0.19
CA GLY A 76 -0.74 -1.12 0.45
C GLY A 76 -0.97 -1.84 1.78
N ARG A 77 -1.74 -1.25 2.70
CA ARG A 77 -2.05 -1.87 3.99
C ARG A 77 -3.53 -2.20 4.15
N TRP A 78 -4.38 -1.19 4.13
CA TRP A 78 -5.80 -1.38 4.45
C TRP A 78 -6.54 -2.20 3.39
N ASP A 79 -6.33 -1.90 2.12
CA ASP A 79 -6.88 -2.69 1.01
C ASP A 79 -6.36 -4.13 1.04
N TYR A 80 -5.07 -4.34 1.35
CA TYR A 80 -4.49 -5.68 1.47
C TYR A 80 -5.18 -6.50 2.56
N ILE A 81 -5.38 -5.92 3.75
CA ILE A 81 -6.07 -6.56 4.87
C ILE A 81 -7.55 -6.80 4.52
N PHE A 82 -8.21 -5.82 3.89
CA PHE A 82 -9.57 -5.97 3.40
C PHE A 82 -9.70 -7.15 2.42
N SER A 83 -8.80 -7.22 1.43
CA SER A 83 -8.79 -8.32 0.46
C SER A 83 -8.57 -9.68 1.10
N PHE A 84 -7.72 -9.74 2.14
CA PHE A 84 -7.51 -10.95 2.94
C PHE A 84 -8.82 -11.42 3.58
N ILE A 85 -9.54 -10.54 4.28
CA ILE A 85 -10.85 -10.86 4.86
C ILE A 85 -11.83 -11.30 3.78
N LYS A 86 -11.89 -10.58 2.64
CA LYS A 86 -12.81 -10.87 1.53
C LYS A 86 -12.56 -12.25 0.92
N LYS A 87 -11.30 -12.61 0.66
CA LYS A 87 -10.94 -13.89 0.02
C LYS A 87 -11.15 -15.07 0.97
N PHE A 88 -10.82 -14.92 2.24
CA PHE A 88 -10.93 -15.98 3.26
C PHE A 88 -12.22 -15.93 4.08
N ARG A 89 -13.25 -15.18 3.65
CA ARG A 89 -14.50 -14.95 4.40
C ARG A 89 -15.27 -16.21 4.82
N LYS A 90 -15.03 -17.34 4.16
CA LYS A 90 -15.68 -18.64 4.47
C LYS A 90 -14.88 -19.52 5.43
N HIS A 91 -13.74 -19.02 5.91
CA HIS A 91 -12.80 -19.77 6.73
C HIS A 91 -12.64 -19.11 8.09
N ASN A 92 -13.18 -19.73 9.13
CA ASN A 92 -13.20 -19.19 10.50
C ASN A 92 -11.82 -19.09 11.17
N ASN A 93 -10.83 -19.82 10.66
CA ASN A 93 -9.44 -19.74 11.12
C ASN A 93 -8.66 -18.55 10.55
N PHE A 94 -9.29 -17.69 9.72
CA PHE A 94 -8.70 -16.50 9.14
C PHE A 94 -9.24 -15.19 9.75
N VAL A 95 -9.85 -15.26 10.94
CA VAL A 95 -10.35 -14.07 11.65
C VAL A 95 -9.19 -13.23 12.15
N LEU A 96 -9.23 -11.94 11.84
CA LEU A 96 -8.18 -10.98 12.21
C LEU A 96 -8.52 -10.24 13.52
N PRO A 97 -7.51 -9.88 14.34
CA PRO A 97 -7.69 -9.04 15.51
C PRO A 97 -7.99 -7.58 15.13
N ASP A 98 -8.14 -6.71 16.13
CA ASP A 98 -8.31 -5.26 15.89
C ASP A 98 -7.32 -4.73 14.87
N ARG A 99 -7.79 -3.93 13.90
CA ARG A 99 -6.94 -3.40 12.82
C ARG A 99 -5.72 -2.61 13.31
N SER A 100 -5.82 -1.99 14.47
CA SER A 100 -4.69 -1.29 15.11
C SER A 100 -3.52 -2.22 15.44
N GLN A 101 -3.81 -3.50 15.68
CA GLN A 101 -2.81 -4.55 15.98
C GLN A 101 -2.24 -5.20 14.70
N VAL A 102 -2.89 -5.02 13.54
CA VAL A 102 -2.46 -5.58 12.25
C VAL A 102 -1.52 -4.58 11.56
N THR A 103 -0.31 -4.47 12.10
CA THR A 103 0.71 -3.52 11.61
C THR A 103 1.61 -4.15 10.55
N MET A 104 2.34 -3.31 9.78
CA MET A 104 3.31 -3.77 8.78
C MET A 104 4.46 -4.62 9.36
N GLY A 105 4.64 -4.63 10.68
CA GLY A 105 5.58 -5.50 11.38
C GLY A 105 5.04 -6.91 11.67
N ARG A 106 3.75 -7.18 11.46
CA ARG A 106 3.20 -8.52 11.63
C ARG A 106 3.69 -9.46 10.54
N HIS A 107 3.87 -10.73 10.90
CA HIS A 107 4.56 -11.71 10.06
C HIS A 107 4.07 -11.72 8.60
N PHE A 108 2.78 -11.88 8.35
CA PHE A 108 2.25 -11.95 6.98
C PHE A 108 2.45 -10.66 6.19
N LEU A 109 2.27 -9.46 6.81
CA LEU A 109 2.52 -8.18 6.15
C LEU A 109 4.02 -7.92 5.95
N LYS A 110 4.86 -8.30 6.93
CA LYS A 110 6.31 -8.20 6.79
C LYS A 110 6.82 -9.11 5.66
N SER A 111 6.31 -10.34 5.59
CA SER A 111 6.65 -11.29 4.51
C SER A 111 6.25 -10.77 3.14
N TYR A 112 5.04 -10.22 3.02
CA TYR A 112 4.56 -9.56 1.80
C TYR A 112 5.48 -8.40 1.37
N VAL A 113 5.87 -7.53 2.30
CA VAL A 113 6.80 -6.41 2.03
C VAL A 113 8.17 -6.93 1.56
N GLN A 114 8.73 -7.90 2.24
CA GLN A 114 10.03 -8.48 1.87
C GLN A 114 10.01 -9.14 0.49
N LEU A 115 8.91 -9.86 0.19
CA LEU A 115 8.72 -10.44 -1.14
C LEU A 115 8.61 -9.38 -2.23
N LEU A 116 7.87 -8.29 -1.97
CA LEU A 116 7.72 -7.19 -2.92
C LEU A 116 9.06 -6.53 -3.22
N ILE A 117 9.84 -6.18 -2.21
CA ILE A 117 11.16 -5.55 -2.39
C ILE A 117 12.09 -6.47 -3.19
N TYR A 118 12.19 -7.73 -2.77
CA TYR A 118 13.04 -8.71 -3.45
C TYR A 118 12.64 -8.89 -4.92
N THR A 119 11.33 -9.02 -5.20
CA THR A 119 10.83 -9.21 -6.57
C THR A 119 11.09 -7.99 -7.43
N CYS A 120 10.88 -6.78 -6.91
CA CYS A 120 11.19 -5.53 -7.60
C CYS A 120 12.67 -5.45 -7.98
N HIS A 121 13.56 -5.57 -7.00
CA HIS A 121 15.00 -5.43 -7.24
C HIS A 121 15.53 -6.52 -8.17
N LYS A 122 15.09 -7.78 -8.02
CA LYS A 122 15.41 -8.87 -8.94
C LYS A 122 15.05 -8.53 -10.40
N ARG A 123 14.04 -7.69 -10.63
CA ARG A 123 13.56 -7.28 -11.95
C ARG A 123 14.00 -5.87 -12.37
N GLY A 124 14.85 -5.21 -11.59
CA GLY A 124 15.31 -3.85 -11.87
C GLY A 124 14.19 -2.81 -11.78
N ALA A 125 13.20 -3.05 -10.93
CA ALA A 125 12.05 -2.17 -10.70
C ALA A 125 12.08 -1.57 -9.29
N HIS A 126 11.47 -0.40 -9.11
CA HIS A 126 11.42 0.26 -7.80
C HIS A 126 10.40 -0.39 -6.86
N ALA A 127 10.77 -0.50 -5.58
CA ALA A 127 9.90 -0.92 -4.50
C ALA A 127 9.50 0.30 -3.66
N MET A 128 8.19 0.62 -3.66
CA MET A 128 7.66 1.78 -2.94
C MET A 128 6.99 1.37 -1.64
N GLY A 129 7.32 2.05 -0.54
CA GLY A 129 6.69 1.87 0.75
C GLY A 129 5.25 2.38 0.82
N GLY A 130 4.53 1.98 1.85
CA GLY A 130 3.14 2.37 2.06
C GLY A 130 2.96 3.85 2.43
N MET A 131 1.73 4.36 2.27
CA MET A 131 1.42 5.74 2.62
C MET A 131 1.43 5.97 4.14
N ALA A 132 2.13 7.01 4.60
CA ALA A 132 1.95 7.56 5.94
C ALA A 132 0.70 8.44 5.95
N ALA A 133 -0.35 7.98 6.65
CA ALA A 133 -1.65 8.66 6.69
C ALA A 133 -1.71 9.82 7.70
N GLN A 134 -0.68 10.01 8.54
CA GLN A 134 -0.62 11.11 9.50
C GLN A 134 -0.67 12.47 8.80
N ILE A 135 -1.28 13.42 9.48
CA ILE A 135 -1.26 14.83 9.09
C ILE A 135 -0.70 15.68 10.24
N PRO A 136 -0.01 16.79 9.94
CA PRO A 136 0.49 17.69 10.99
C PRO A 136 -0.63 18.22 11.89
N ILE A 137 -0.41 18.21 13.20
CA ILE A 137 -1.38 18.65 14.22
C ILE A 137 -1.01 20.05 14.67
N LYS A 138 -1.85 21.05 14.36
CA LYS A 138 -1.52 22.48 14.57
C LYS A 138 -1.63 22.97 16.01
N ASN A 139 -2.53 22.39 16.79
CA ASN A 139 -2.94 22.95 18.09
C ASN A 139 -2.51 22.08 19.29
N ASP A 140 -1.63 21.10 19.08
CA ASP A 140 -1.10 20.22 20.10
C ASP A 140 0.32 19.76 19.72
N GLU A 141 1.33 20.44 20.26
CA GLU A 141 2.73 20.16 19.93
C GLU A 141 3.17 18.76 20.37
N ALA A 142 2.70 18.28 21.51
CA ALA A 142 3.05 16.96 22.02
C ALA A 142 2.45 15.85 21.13
N ALA A 143 1.17 15.99 20.76
CA ALA A 143 0.52 15.06 19.85
C ALA A 143 1.15 15.12 18.43
N ASN A 144 1.52 16.32 17.95
CA ASN A 144 2.21 16.48 16.68
C ASN A 144 3.58 15.80 16.71
N PHE A 145 4.37 16.02 17.75
CA PHE A 145 5.68 15.38 17.90
C PHE A 145 5.55 13.84 17.89
N ALA A 146 4.59 13.29 18.62
CA ALA A 146 4.34 11.84 18.65
C ALA A 146 3.88 11.29 17.30
N ALA A 147 3.07 12.04 16.55
CA ALA A 147 2.64 11.65 15.20
C ALA A 147 3.82 11.67 14.21
N MET A 148 4.64 12.72 14.24
CA MET A 148 5.83 12.85 13.36
C MET A 148 6.89 11.80 13.69
N ASP A 149 7.10 11.46 14.96
CA ASP A 149 8.01 10.39 15.36
C ASP A 149 7.56 9.02 14.84
N LYS A 150 6.25 8.75 14.83
CA LYS A 150 5.70 7.54 14.20
C LYS A 150 6.00 7.49 12.69
N VAL A 151 5.81 8.61 11.99
CA VAL A 151 6.14 8.71 10.56
C VAL A 151 7.64 8.46 10.35
N LYS A 152 8.50 9.12 11.12
CA LYS A 152 9.96 8.93 11.02
C LYS A 152 10.37 7.47 11.22
N LYS A 153 9.85 6.80 12.22
CA LYS A 153 10.12 5.38 12.50
C LYS A 153 9.61 4.46 11.37
N ASP A 154 8.44 4.77 10.83
CA ASP A 154 7.85 4.02 9.73
C ASP A 154 8.69 4.15 8.46
N LYS A 155 9.05 5.37 8.05
CA LYS A 155 9.86 5.62 6.86
C LYS A 155 11.28 5.12 7.00
N LYS A 156 11.88 5.23 8.20
CA LYS A 156 13.19 4.63 8.46
C LYS A 156 13.14 3.10 8.31
N ARG A 157 12.11 2.43 8.82
CA ARG A 157 11.94 0.99 8.63
C ARG A 157 11.84 0.63 7.14
N GLU A 158 11.09 1.40 6.35
CA GLU A 158 10.96 1.18 4.90
C GLU A 158 12.31 1.32 4.20
N ALA A 159 13.06 2.39 4.46
CA ALA A 159 14.38 2.59 3.89
C ALA A 159 15.37 1.49 4.31
N ASP A 160 15.37 1.11 5.60
CA ASP A 160 16.23 0.04 6.13
C ASP A 160 15.92 -1.32 5.46
N PHE A 161 14.65 -1.59 5.10
CA PHE A 161 14.23 -2.82 4.44
C PHE A 161 14.62 -2.88 2.96
N GLY A 162 14.90 -1.73 2.34
CA GLY A 162 15.32 -1.65 0.95
C GLY A 162 14.30 -1.02 -0.01
N HIS A 163 13.26 -0.35 0.50
CA HIS A 163 12.40 0.43 -0.40
C HIS A 163 13.17 1.59 -1.04
N ASP A 164 12.83 1.91 -2.28
CA ASP A 164 13.43 2.98 -3.07
C ASP A 164 12.76 4.34 -2.87
N GLY A 165 11.60 4.33 -2.24
CA GLY A 165 10.81 5.52 -1.94
C GLY A 165 9.56 5.18 -1.16
N THR A 166 8.73 6.19 -0.93
CA THR A 166 7.52 6.03 -0.11
C THR A 166 6.43 7.03 -0.48
N TRP A 167 5.24 6.81 0.07
CA TRP A 167 4.10 7.70 -0.04
C TRP A 167 3.81 8.41 1.27
N ILE A 168 3.31 9.64 1.15
CA ILE A 168 2.88 10.49 2.25
C ILE A 168 1.52 11.12 1.92
N ALA A 169 0.65 11.25 2.93
CA ALA A 169 -0.68 11.83 2.76
C ALA A 169 -0.69 13.36 2.81
N HIS A 170 0.40 14.00 3.25
CA HIS A 170 0.48 15.44 3.44
C HIS A 170 1.88 15.96 3.09
N PRO A 171 2.01 17.07 2.31
CA PRO A 171 3.31 17.59 1.91
C PRO A 171 4.22 17.97 3.09
N GLY A 172 3.66 18.33 4.24
CA GLY A 172 4.41 18.60 5.47
C GLY A 172 5.20 17.40 6.01
N LEU A 173 4.97 16.19 5.50
CA LEU A 173 5.73 14.99 5.86
C LEU A 173 6.96 14.77 4.94
N ALA A 174 7.06 15.51 3.84
CA ALA A 174 8.14 15.32 2.88
C ALA A 174 9.54 15.45 3.50
N PRO A 175 9.85 16.45 4.36
CA PRO A 175 11.18 16.54 4.97
C PRO A 175 11.52 15.31 5.82
N ILE A 176 10.55 14.75 6.55
CA ILE A 176 10.74 13.56 7.40
C ILE A 176 11.01 12.33 6.53
N ALA A 177 10.28 12.18 5.43
CA ALA A 177 10.48 11.08 4.51
C ALA A 177 11.85 11.17 3.81
N LEU A 178 12.23 12.34 3.32
CA LEU A 178 13.53 12.58 2.70
C LEU A 178 14.69 12.30 3.68
N ASP A 179 14.57 12.75 4.94
CA ASP A 179 15.56 12.46 5.98
C ASP A 179 15.69 10.94 6.21
N ALA A 180 14.58 10.21 6.25
CA ALA A 180 14.60 8.77 6.46
C ALA A 180 15.25 8.00 5.30
N PHE A 181 15.07 8.46 4.07
CA PHE A 181 15.64 7.86 2.86
C PHE A 181 17.03 8.38 2.51
N SER A 182 17.57 9.35 3.26
CA SER A 182 18.95 9.86 3.08
C SER A 182 20.05 8.83 3.36
N ILE A 183 19.70 7.66 3.89
CA ILE A 183 20.62 6.52 4.04
C ILE A 183 20.99 5.86 2.70
N MET A 184 20.24 6.12 1.64
CA MET A 184 20.58 5.65 0.30
C MET A 184 21.84 6.36 -0.19
N VAL A 185 22.80 5.58 -0.67
CA VAL A 185 24.05 6.11 -1.22
C VAL A 185 23.84 6.66 -2.63
N GLU A 186 22.91 6.06 -3.36
CA GLU A 186 22.50 6.42 -4.71
C GLU A 186 21.03 6.86 -4.72
N GLU A 187 20.48 7.16 -5.89
CA GLU A 187 19.10 7.61 -6.05
C GLU A 187 18.05 6.54 -5.66
N ASN A 188 18.44 5.27 -5.58
CA ASN A 188 17.58 4.14 -5.22
C ASN A 188 18.38 3.01 -4.57
N GLN A 189 17.73 1.90 -4.26
CA GLN A 189 18.33 0.71 -3.65
C GLN A 189 18.21 -0.54 -4.55
N ILE A 190 17.89 -0.40 -5.84
CA ILE A 190 17.67 -1.53 -6.75
C ILE A 190 18.86 -2.48 -6.78
N ASP A 191 20.08 -1.92 -6.80
CA ASP A 191 21.31 -2.71 -6.86
C ASP A 191 21.79 -3.19 -5.47
N ARG A 192 21.05 -2.89 -4.42
CA ARG A 192 21.35 -3.42 -3.09
C ARG A 192 21.19 -4.94 -3.08
N ALA A 193 22.28 -5.63 -2.76
CA ALA A 193 22.25 -7.09 -2.62
C ALA A 193 21.28 -7.49 -1.50
N LEU A 194 20.23 -8.19 -1.88
CA LEU A 194 19.23 -8.75 -0.96
C LEU A 194 19.28 -10.27 -1.06
N ASP A 195 19.39 -10.93 0.08
CA ASP A 195 19.20 -12.36 0.15
C ASP A 195 17.77 -12.72 -0.22
N ASN A 196 17.61 -13.87 -0.91
CA ASN A 196 16.27 -14.38 -1.17
C ASN A 196 15.56 -14.63 0.18
N PRO A 197 14.44 -13.95 0.46
CA PRO A 197 13.77 -14.06 1.75
C PRO A 197 13.08 -15.42 1.95
N ASN A 198 13.06 -16.29 0.93
CA ASN A 198 12.43 -17.62 0.93
C ASN A 198 10.99 -17.61 1.47
N ILE A 199 10.23 -16.57 1.14
CA ILE A 199 8.85 -16.41 1.56
C ILE A 199 7.96 -17.46 0.91
N THR A 200 7.22 -18.17 1.75
CA THR A 200 6.29 -19.21 1.34
C THR A 200 4.84 -18.74 1.38
N GLN A 201 3.94 -19.51 0.78
CA GLN A 201 2.50 -19.30 0.92
C GLN A 201 2.07 -19.25 2.40
N GLY A 202 2.66 -20.13 3.25
CA GLY A 202 2.35 -20.15 4.68
C GLY A 202 2.71 -18.85 5.39
N ASP A 203 3.78 -18.19 4.96
CA ASP A 203 4.18 -16.88 5.52
C ASP A 203 3.21 -15.77 5.13
N LEU A 204 2.80 -15.72 3.87
CA LEU A 204 1.85 -14.73 3.36
C LEU A 204 0.43 -14.88 3.94
N LEU A 205 0.07 -16.08 4.39
CA LEU A 205 -1.26 -16.40 4.93
C LEU A 205 -1.30 -16.53 6.46
N LYS A 206 -0.20 -16.26 7.15
CA LYS A 206 -0.11 -16.42 8.60
C LYS A 206 -0.93 -15.38 9.33
N VAL A 207 -2.10 -15.79 9.84
CA VAL A 207 -2.98 -14.93 10.63
C VAL A 207 -2.23 -14.41 11.88
N PRO A 208 -2.20 -13.08 12.12
CA PRO A 208 -1.56 -12.54 13.32
C PRO A 208 -2.38 -12.82 14.57
N ASN A 209 -1.70 -13.15 15.67
CA ASN A 209 -2.33 -13.20 16.98
C ASN A 209 -2.66 -11.78 17.46
N GLY A 210 -3.75 -11.65 18.22
CA GLY A 210 -4.20 -10.39 18.82
C GLY A 210 -5.62 -10.50 19.34
N ASP A 211 -6.10 -9.42 19.94
CA ASP A 211 -7.39 -9.35 20.59
C ASP A 211 -8.42 -8.64 19.73
N ILE A 212 -9.68 -9.03 19.86
CA ILE A 212 -10.84 -8.29 19.37
C ILE A 212 -11.46 -7.59 20.56
N THR A 213 -11.41 -6.26 20.57
CA THR A 213 -11.80 -5.46 21.71
C THR A 213 -13.01 -4.60 21.43
N TYR A 214 -13.73 -4.21 22.50
CA TYR A 214 -14.80 -3.23 22.40
C TYR A 214 -14.33 -1.90 21.77
N MET A 215 -13.09 -1.49 22.07
CA MET A 215 -12.52 -0.28 21.49
C MET A 215 -12.26 -0.42 20.00
N GLY A 216 -11.79 -1.58 19.54
CA GLY A 216 -11.61 -1.88 18.11
C GLY A 216 -12.93 -1.89 17.35
N ILE A 217 -13.99 -2.46 17.95
CA ILE A 217 -15.36 -2.42 17.39
C ILE A 217 -15.82 -0.97 17.25
N ARG A 218 -15.70 -0.19 18.32
CA ARG A 218 -16.13 1.21 18.36
C ARG A 218 -15.37 2.08 17.35
N GLU A 219 -14.06 1.86 17.22
CA GLU A 219 -13.23 2.56 16.22
C GLU A 219 -13.68 2.28 14.80
N ASN A 220 -13.91 1.01 14.45
CA ASN A 220 -14.39 0.63 13.13
C ASN A 220 -15.76 1.26 12.81
N ILE A 221 -16.70 1.27 13.77
CA ILE A 221 -18.01 1.91 13.60
C ILE A 221 -17.85 3.43 13.39
N LYS A 222 -17.07 4.11 14.26
CA LYS A 222 -16.89 5.56 14.20
C LYS A 222 -16.27 6.02 12.89
N VAL A 223 -15.18 5.38 12.49
CA VAL A 223 -14.45 5.77 11.28
C VAL A 223 -15.26 5.43 10.03
N GLY A 224 -15.89 4.24 9.99
CA GLY A 224 -16.72 3.83 8.86
C GLY A 224 -17.89 4.77 8.61
N ILE A 225 -18.64 5.15 9.67
CA ILE A 225 -19.77 6.07 9.53
C ILE A 225 -19.32 7.46 9.07
N GLN A 226 -18.28 8.04 9.71
CA GLN A 226 -17.81 9.38 9.39
C GLN A 226 -17.21 9.46 7.97
N TYR A 227 -16.51 8.41 7.53
CA TYR A 227 -16.01 8.35 6.17
C TYR A 227 -17.14 8.30 5.16
N ILE A 228 -18.12 7.41 5.34
CA ILE A 228 -19.26 7.27 4.42
C ILE A 228 -20.09 8.58 4.37
N GLU A 229 -20.29 9.23 5.50
CA GLU A 229 -20.97 10.53 5.57
C GLU A 229 -20.23 11.59 4.73
N ALA A 230 -18.91 11.70 4.88
CA ALA A 230 -18.09 12.62 4.09
C ALA A 230 -18.11 12.27 2.59
N TRP A 231 -18.03 11.00 2.26
CA TRP A 231 -18.09 10.52 0.88
C TRP A 231 -19.45 10.85 0.22
N LEU A 232 -20.54 10.67 0.92
CA LEU A 232 -21.89 11.05 0.43
C LEU A 232 -22.01 12.55 0.16
N ARG A 233 -21.21 13.39 0.82
CA ARG A 233 -21.09 14.83 0.53
C ARG A 233 -20.10 15.15 -0.58
N GLY A 234 -19.50 14.17 -1.23
CA GLY A 234 -18.55 14.34 -2.33
C GLY A 234 -17.08 14.38 -1.91
N ASN A 235 -16.74 14.09 -0.65
CA ASN A 235 -15.37 14.10 -0.15
C ASN A 235 -14.81 12.67 -0.10
N GLY A 236 -13.97 12.30 -1.07
CA GLY A 236 -13.35 10.98 -1.15
C GLY A 236 -12.17 10.74 -0.20
N CYS A 237 -11.68 11.79 0.47
CA CYS A 237 -10.59 11.74 1.42
C CYS A 237 -10.87 12.72 2.56
N VAL A 238 -10.83 12.27 3.81
CA VAL A 238 -11.25 13.08 4.95
C VAL A 238 -10.31 12.92 6.14
N PRO A 239 -9.90 14.03 6.80
CA PRO A 239 -9.10 13.97 8.02
C PRO A 239 -9.98 13.56 9.20
N LEU A 240 -9.72 12.36 9.75
CA LEU A 240 -10.37 11.85 10.94
C LEU A 240 -9.29 11.48 11.97
N TYR A 241 -9.40 11.99 13.19
CA TYR A 241 -8.48 11.67 14.30
C TYR A 241 -6.99 11.84 13.94
N ASN A 242 -6.66 12.92 13.23
CA ASN A 242 -5.31 13.25 12.75
C ASN A 242 -4.72 12.26 11.73
N LEU A 243 -5.58 11.50 11.06
CA LEU A 243 -5.24 10.64 9.94
C LEU A 243 -6.04 11.06 8.70
N MET A 244 -5.42 11.00 7.54
CA MET A 244 -6.11 11.14 6.28
C MET A 244 -6.72 9.80 5.90
N GLU A 245 -8.04 9.68 6.00
CA GLU A 245 -8.78 8.46 5.74
C GLU A 245 -9.40 8.47 4.35
N ASP A 246 -9.37 7.33 3.70
CA ASP A 246 -9.91 7.09 2.36
C ASP A 246 -10.89 5.90 2.33
N ALA A 247 -11.32 5.49 1.13
CA ALA A 247 -12.25 4.37 0.96
C ALA A 247 -11.74 3.06 1.56
N ALA A 248 -10.42 2.82 1.52
CA ALA A 248 -9.82 1.60 2.07
C ALA A 248 -10.08 1.46 3.58
N THR A 249 -10.08 2.59 4.31
CA THR A 249 -10.38 2.59 5.74
C THR A 249 -11.83 2.21 6.04
N ALA A 250 -12.78 2.69 5.25
CA ALA A 250 -14.18 2.30 5.38
C ALA A 250 -14.39 0.81 5.05
N GLU A 251 -13.73 0.33 4.00
CA GLU A 251 -13.81 -1.07 3.58
C GLU A 251 -13.24 -2.03 4.63
N ILE A 252 -12.07 -1.76 5.17
CA ILE A 252 -11.50 -2.61 6.23
C ILE A 252 -12.35 -2.56 7.50
N SER A 253 -12.84 -1.37 7.89
CA SER A 253 -13.68 -1.22 9.09
C SER A 253 -14.98 -2.04 8.98
N ARG A 254 -15.68 -1.92 7.85
CA ARG A 254 -16.87 -2.71 7.55
C ARG A 254 -16.57 -4.21 7.51
N ALA A 255 -15.51 -4.59 6.83
CA ALA A 255 -15.15 -5.99 6.64
C ALA A 255 -14.76 -6.68 7.96
N GLN A 256 -14.07 -6.01 8.86
CA GLN A 256 -13.76 -6.55 10.19
C GLN A 256 -15.01 -6.75 11.03
N LEU A 257 -15.89 -5.76 11.10
CA LEU A 257 -17.17 -5.89 11.83
C LEU A 257 -17.99 -7.07 11.29
N TRP A 258 -18.11 -7.17 9.95
CA TRP A 258 -18.78 -8.31 9.32
C TRP A 258 -18.11 -9.64 9.69
N GLN A 259 -16.77 -9.72 9.63
CA GLN A 259 -16.03 -10.93 9.93
C GLN A 259 -16.25 -11.40 11.37
N TRP A 260 -16.22 -10.46 12.32
CA TRP A 260 -16.38 -10.77 13.75
C TRP A 260 -17.79 -11.23 14.08
N VAL A 261 -18.81 -10.56 13.55
CA VAL A 261 -20.23 -10.99 13.70
C VAL A 261 -20.46 -12.34 13.03
N HIS A 262 -19.99 -12.51 11.78
CA HIS A 262 -20.19 -13.76 11.01
C HIS A 262 -19.55 -14.98 11.68
N ASN A 263 -18.45 -14.80 12.39
CA ASN A 263 -17.77 -15.88 13.11
C ASN A 263 -18.14 -15.98 14.58
N ASN A 264 -19.17 -15.27 15.04
CA ASN A 264 -19.65 -15.26 16.44
C ASN A 264 -18.56 -14.93 17.46
N VAL A 265 -17.68 -13.98 17.13
CA VAL A 265 -16.59 -13.53 18.04
C VAL A 265 -17.04 -12.31 18.84
N ILE A 266 -18.08 -11.62 18.37
CA ILE A 266 -18.75 -10.51 19.05
C ILE A 266 -20.26 -10.68 18.94
#